data_c1ba68ca84a8b43f0269e16225a1d7af
#
_entry.id   c1ba68ca84a8b43f0269e16225a1d7af
#
_cell.length_a   1.000
_cell.length_b   1.000
_cell.length_c   1.000
_cell.angle_alpha   90.00
_cell.angle_beta   90.00
_cell.angle_gamma   90.00
#
_symmetry.space_group_name_H-M   'P 1'
#
loop_
_entity.id
_entity.type
_entity.pdbx_description
1 polymer ?
#
loop_
_entity_poly.entity_id
_entity_poly.type
_entity_poly.pdbx_seq_one_letter_code
_entity_poly.pdbx_strand_id
1 'polypeptide(L)'
;MRTLKLTQDTQKNILESLLKRSPNNYTEFEGRVNDIIANVREKRDEAIFDYTKKFDGADINASNILVTKEEIEKAYSLVDEKLLAVIRKALVNIRKYHEKQVQNSWFTSEDGIILGQKVTALEKAGVYVPGGKAVYPSSVLMNVLPAKVAGVDQIIMCTPPGRDGKVYPSTLVAANEAGVDKIYKVGGAQAIVAMAFGTESVPKVDKIVGPGNIYVALAKKAVFGYVSIDSIAGPSEILVLADETANPRYVAADLLSQAEHDEMASAILITTSEELAAKVSEEVDKFTAELSRKEIIQKSLDNYGYILVADSLDEAINATNEIASEHMEIVTRDPFSVMTKIRNAGAIFIGEYSSEPLGDYFAGPNHVLPTNGTAKFFSALSVDDFIKKSSIISYSREALEKVHKDIEQFAECEQLTAHANSIKVRFEE
;
A
#
# COMPACT_ATOMS: atom_id res chain seq x y z
N MET A 1 -11.61 -15.96 -20.45
CA MET A 1 -12.15 -14.67 -19.92
C MET A 1 -13.51 -14.36 -20.53
N ARG A 2 -14.32 -13.47 -19.91
CA ARG A 2 -15.63 -13.05 -20.44
C ARG A 2 -15.48 -11.84 -21.35
N THR A 3 -15.74 -12.00 -22.65
CA THR A 3 -15.73 -10.87 -23.60
C THR A 3 -17.12 -10.25 -23.69
N LEU A 4 -17.20 -8.95 -23.42
CA LEU A 4 -18.45 -8.19 -23.33
C LEU A 4 -18.29 -6.85 -24.07
N LYS A 5 -19.39 -6.35 -24.64
CA LYS A 5 -19.42 -4.97 -25.12
C LYS A 5 -19.45 -4.04 -23.90
N LEU A 6 -18.63 -2.98 -23.92
CA LEU A 6 -18.67 -1.95 -22.90
C LEU A 6 -19.96 -1.13 -23.06
N THR A 7 -20.79 -1.13 -22.05
CA THR A 7 -22.02 -0.36 -21.94
C THR A 7 -22.14 0.15 -20.52
N GLN A 8 -22.99 1.10 -20.24
CA GLN A 8 -23.24 1.59 -18.87
C GLN A 8 -23.67 0.46 -17.94
N ASP A 9 -24.53 -0.45 -18.40
CA ASP A 9 -24.99 -1.59 -17.60
C ASP A 9 -23.88 -2.60 -17.33
N THR A 10 -23.05 -2.90 -18.35
CA THR A 10 -21.89 -3.80 -18.20
C THR A 10 -20.90 -3.22 -17.21
N GLN A 11 -20.58 -1.94 -17.34
CA GLN A 11 -19.67 -1.23 -16.41
C GLN A 11 -20.19 -1.24 -14.98
N LYS A 12 -21.48 -0.93 -14.77
CA LYS A 12 -22.12 -0.97 -13.46
C LYS A 12 -22.02 -2.34 -12.81
N ASN A 13 -22.37 -3.40 -13.57
CA ASN A 13 -22.31 -4.78 -13.06
C ASN A 13 -20.89 -5.21 -12.67
N ILE A 14 -19.89 -4.78 -13.45
CA ILE A 14 -18.47 -5.06 -13.13
C ILE A 14 -18.06 -4.32 -11.85
N LEU A 15 -18.35 -3.03 -11.74
CA LEU A 15 -18.06 -2.26 -10.53
C LEU A 15 -18.71 -2.87 -9.28
N GLU A 16 -19.97 -3.28 -9.36
CA GLU A 16 -20.66 -3.97 -8.27
C GLU A 16 -19.98 -5.31 -7.91
N SER A 17 -19.51 -6.06 -8.92
CA SER A 17 -18.78 -7.30 -8.71
C SER A 17 -17.43 -7.07 -8.03
N LEU A 18 -16.68 -6.06 -8.49
CA LEU A 18 -15.39 -5.69 -7.91
C LEU A 18 -15.53 -5.22 -6.45
N LEU A 19 -16.53 -4.42 -6.14
CA LEU A 19 -16.80 -3.92 -4.78
C LEU A 19 -17.15 -5.03 -3.80
N LYS A 20 -17.72 -6.16 -4.25
CA LYS A 20 -17.98 -7.32 -3.37
C LYS A 20 -16.71 -7.92 -2.79
N ARG A 21 -15.55 -7.72 -3.41
CA ARG A 21 -14.24 -8.18 -2.94
C ARG A 21 -13.64 -7.30 -1.84
N SER A 22 -14.27 -6.15 -1.54
CA SER A 22 -13.76 -5.23 -0.54
C SER A 22 -13.72 -5.87 0.85
N PRO A 23 -12.62 -5.73 1.60
CA PRO A 23 -12.53 -6.16 2.99
C PRO A 23 -13.64 -5.61 3.89
N ASN A 24 -14.30 -4.53 3.49
CA ASN A 24 -15.43 -3.96 4.22
C ASN A 24 -16.68 -4.86 4.24
N ASN A 25 -16.74 -5.87 3.40
CA ASN A 25 -17.88 -6.80 3.30
C ASN A 25 -17.67 -8.12 4.08
N TYR A 26 -16.54 -8.29 4.78
CA TYR A 26 -16.19 -9.53 5.48
C TYR A 26 -16.53 -9.50 6.97
N THR A 27 -17.78 -9.21 7.31
CA THR A 27 -18.26 -9.14 8.70
C THR A 27 -18.07 -10.44 9.50
N GLU A 28 -18.06 -11.59 8.84
CA GLU A 28 -17.83 -12.89 9.48
C GLU A 28 -16.43 -13.02 10.10
N PHE A 29 -15.43 -12.31 9.57
CA PHE A 29 -14.06 -12.31 10.10
C PHE A 29 -13.83 -11.26 11.18
N GLU A 30 -14.66 -10.20 11.22
CA GLU A 30 -14.51 -9.07 12.17
C GLU A 30 -14.60 -9.54 13.62
N GLY A 31 -15.50 -10.46 13.93
CA GLY A 31 -15.63 -11.02 15.27
C GLY A 31 -14.33 -11.66 15.77
N ARG A 32 -13.71 -12.51 14.95
CA ARG A 32 -12.43 -13.16 15.27
C ARG A 32 -11.28 -12.17 15.42
N VAL A 33 -11.26 -11.13 14.60
CA VAL A 33 -10.23 -10.07 14.69
C VAL A 33 -10.43 -9.27 15.97
N ASN A 34 -11.64 -8.92 16.34
CA ASN A 34 -11.95 -8.22 17.59
C ASN A 34 -11.55 -9.04 18.83
N ASP A 35 -11.77 -10.35 18.81
CA ASP A 35 -11.30 -11.27 19.88
C ASP A 35 -9.77 -11.25 19.99
N ILE A 36 -9.04 -11.25 18.86
CA ILE A 36 -7.58 -11.15 18.85
C ILE A 36 -7.15 -9.79 19.42
N ILE A 37 -7.80 -8.71 19.02
CA ILE A 37 -7.49 -7.36 19.53
C ILE A 37 -7.69 -7.30 21.04
N ALA A 38 -8.82 -7.76 21.55
CA ALA A 38 -9.12 -7.75 22.97
C ALA A 38 -8.07 -8.56 23.76
N ASN A 39 -7.78 -9.77 23.28
CA ASN A 39 -6.85 -10.68 23.95
C ASN A 39 -5.39 -10.16 23.96
N VAL A 40 -4.90 -9.61 22.83
CA VAL A 40 -3.55 -9.02 22.80
C VAL A 40 -3.46 -7.76 23.66
N ARG A 41 -4.51 -6.95 23.72
CA ARG A 41 -4.53 -5.77 24.59
C ARG A 41 -4.51 -6.15 26.09
N GLU A 42 -5.15 -7.25 26.46
CA GLU A 42 -5.22 -7.73 27.85
C GLU A 42 -3.95 -8.51 28.25
N LYS A 43 -3.57 -9.53 27.43
CA LYS A 43 -2.51 -10.49 27.76
C LYS A 43 -1.17 -10.20 27.09
N ARG A 44 -1.09 -9.22 26.21
CA ARG A 44 0.15 -8.69 25.61
C ARG A 44 1.04 -9.79 24.99
N ASP A 45 2.27 -9.98 25.44
CA ASP A 45 3.22 -10.97 24.92
C ASP A 45 2.69 -12.40 25.00
N GLU A 46 2.00 -12.78 26.08
CA GLU A 46 1.39 -14.11 26.22
C GLU A 46 0.46 -14.41 25.04
N ALA A 47 -0.43 -13.45 24.70
CA ALA A 47 -1.36 -13.63 23.61
C ALA A 47 -0.67 -13.77 22.24
N ILE A 48 0.36 -12.96 21.95
CA ILE A 48 1.07 -13.06 20.67
C ILE A 48 1.83 -14.37 20.53
N PHE A 49 2.39 -14.92 21.62
CA PHE A 49 3.04 -16.22 21.61
C PHE A 49 2.05 -17.36 21.39
N ASP A 50 0.92 -17.33 22.08
CA ASP A 50 -0.16 -18.31 21.91
C ASP A 50 -0.73 -18.33 20.47
N TYR A 51 -0.97 -17.14 19.90
CA TYR A 51 -1.46 -17.04 18.52
C TYR A 51 -0.40 -17.46 17.51
N THR A 52 0.88 -17.13 17.71
CA THR A 52 1.97 -17.59 16.84
C THR A 52 2.09 -19.12 16.87
N LYS A 53 2.00 -19.72 18.05
CA LYS A 53 1.97 -21.20 18.17
C LYS A 53 0.76 -21.80 17.48
N LYS A 54 -0.42 -21.21 17.66
CA LYS A 54 -1.68 -21.70 17.09
C LYS A 54 -1.73 -21.59 15.57
N PHE A 55 -1.28 -20.47 14.97
CA PHE A 55 -1.46 -20.19 13.56
C PHE A 55 -0.24 -20.52 12.72
N ASP A 56 0.96 -20.29 13.23
CA ASP A 56 2.21 -20.53 12.52
C ASP A 56 2.86 -21.88 12.92
N GLY A 57 2.43 -22.46 14.03
CA GLY A 57 2.99 -23.71 14.55
C GLY A 57 4.40 -23.57 15.12
N ALA A 58 4.84 -22.35 15.40
CA ALA A 58 6.16 -22.02 15.91
C ALA A 58 6.14 -21.78 17.42
N ASP A 59 7.16 -22.26 18.12
CA ASP A 59 7.33 -22.05 19.56
C ASP A 59 8.15 -20.79 19.82
N ILE A 60 7.45 -19.66 19.84
CA ILE A 60 8.03 -18.31 20.06
C ILE A 60 7.73 -17.87 21.48
N ASN A 61 8.72 -17.21 22.10
CA ASN A 61 8.65 -16.65 23.44
C ASN A 61 9.55 -15.41 23.56
N ALA A 62 9.60 -14.78 24.72
CA ALA A 62 10.34 -13.54 24.95
C ALA A 62 11.86 -13.65 24.64
N SER A 63 12.45 -14.86 24.73
CA SER A 63 13.87 -15.04 24.47
C SER A 63 14.24 -15.20 23.00
N ASN A 64 13.28 -15.55 22.14
CA ASN A 64 13.53 -15.86 20.73
C ASN A 64 12.65 -15.10 19.71
N ILE A 65 11.73 -14.24 20.16
CA ILE A 65 10.86 -13.44 19.29
C ILE A 65 11.66 -12.46 18.41
N LEU A 66 12.73 -11.88 18.94
CA LEU A 66 13.60 -10.96 18.21
C LEU A 66 14.60 -11.75 17.36
N VAL A 67 14.69 -11.39 16.08
CA VAL A 67 15.73 -11.93 15.19
C VAL A 67 17.10 -11.45 15.64
N THR A 68 18.06 -12.37 15.78
CA THR A 68 19.42 -12.06 16.22
C THR A 68 20.33 -11.69 15.05
N LYS A 69 21.50 -11.12 15.36
CA LYS A 69 22.52 -10.82 14.35
C LYS A 69 23.05 -12.08 13.71
N GLU A 70 23.21 -13.15 14.47
CA GLU A 70 23.68 -14.45 14.01
C GLU A 70 22.67 -15.08 13.02
N GLU A 71 21.37 -14.89 13.23
CA GLU A 71 20.35 -15.34 12.28
C GLU A 71 20.46 -14.56 10.95
N ILE A 72 20.71 -13.25 11.02
CA ILE A 72 20.93 -12.41 9.82
C ILE A 72 22.22 -12.84 9.10
N GLU A 73 23.34 -12.99 9.80
CA GLU A 73 24.59 -13.43 9.20
C GLU A 73 24.46 -14.81 8.52
N LYS A 74 23.75 -15.73 9.18
CA LYS A 74 23.44 -17.03 8.59
C LYS A 74 22.57 -16.91 7.36
N ALA A 75 21.58 -15.99 7.33
CA ALA A 75 20.72 -15.76 6.18
C ALA A 75 21.53 -15.37 4.95
N TYR A 76 22.57 -14.53 5.08
CA TYR A 76 23.45 -14.19 3.96
C TYR A 76 24.17 -15.41 3.38
N SER A 77 24.55 -16.39 4.20
CA SER A 77 25.18 -17.62 3.70
C SER A 77 24.22 -18.56 2.96
N LEU A 78 22.92 -18.35 3.08
CA LEU A 78 21.87 -19.17 2.48
C LEU A 78 21.21 -18.53 1.25
N VAL A 79 21.48 -17.25 0.99
CA VAL A 79 20.94 -16.52 -0.17
C VAL A 79 21.95 -16.56 -1.30
N ASP A 80 21.48 -16.88 -2.51
CA ASP A 80 22.29 -16.85 -3.73
C ASP A 80 22.86 -15.43 -3.96
N GLU A 81 24.15 -15.34 -4.28
CA GLU A 81 24.83 -14.08 -4.58
C GLU A 81 24.18 -13.30 -5.73
N LYS A 82 23.60 -13.99 -6.73
CA LYS A 82 22.85 -13.33 -7.81
C LYS A 82 21.59 -12.66 -7.29
N LEU A 83 20.85 -13.34 -6.41
CA LEU A 83 19.65 -12.76 -5.79
C LEU A 83 20.03 -11.56 -4.91
N LEU A 84 21.10 -11.66 -4.13
CA LEU A 84 21.60 -10.53 -3.33
C LEU A 84 21.95 -9.32 -4.21
N ALA A 85 22.61 -9.56 -5.35
CA ALA A 85 22.93 -8.50 -6.29
C ALA A 85 21.66 -7.85 -6.89
N VAL A 86 20.61 -8.63 -7.17
CA VAL A 86 19.33 -8.12 -7.65
C VAL A 86 18.64 -7.30 -6.58
N ILE A 87 18.57 -7.77 -5.32
CA ILE A 87 18.01 -7.04 -4.18
C ILE A 87 18.69 -5.66 -4.04
N ARG A 88 20.01 -5.61 -4.11
CA ARG A 88 20.78 -4.36 -4.01
C ARG A 88 20.52 -3.40 -5.17
N LYS A 89 20.37 -3.90 -6.39
CA LYS A 89 20.00 -3.06 -7.55
C LYS A 89 18.58 -2.49 -7.40
N ALA A 90 17.63 -3.32 -7.03
CA ALA A 90 16.24 -2.89 -6.78
C ALA A 90 16.20 -1.82 -5.68
N LEU A 91 16.92 -2.04 -4.57
CA LEU A 91 17.04 -1.09 -3.47
C LEU A 91 17.51 0.30 -3.94
N VAL A 92 18.55 0.34 -4.81
CA VAL A 92 19.07 1.58 -5.38
C VAL A 92 18.00 2.31 -6.20
N ASN A 93 17.27 1.58 -7.05
CA ASN A 93 16.22 2.17 -7.89
C ASN A 93 15.06 2.72 -7.04
N ILE A 94 14.58 1.93 -6.07
CA ILE A 94 13.49 2.32 -5.18
C ILE A 94 13.87 3.55 -4.35
N ARG A 95 15.07 3.55 -3.76
CA ARG A 95 15.59 4.70 -3.01
C ARG A 95 15.64 5.95 -3.87
N LYS A 96 16.25 5.85 -5.06
CA LYS A 96 16.39 6.98 -6.02
C LYS A 96 15.04 7.57 -6.40
N TYR A 97 14.02 6.74 -6.58
CA TYR A 97 12.66 7.20 -6.86
C TYR A 97 12.07 7.97 -5.68
N HIS A 98 12.10 7.37 -4.48
CA HIS A 98 11.53 7.97 -3.28
C HIS A 98 12.26 9.24 -2.81
N GLU A 99 13.55 9.38 -3.07
CA GLU A 99 14.31 10.62 -2.80
C GLU A 99 13.72 11.86 -3.51
N LYS A 100 12.99 11.67 -4.63
CA LYS A 100 12.28 12.75 -5.32
C LYS A 100 11.01 13.23 -4.62
N GLN A 101 10.52 12.46 -3.64
CA GLN A 101 9.30 12.74 -2.90
C GLN A 101 9.56 13.50 -1.59
N VAL A 102 10.82 13.75 -1.25
CA VAL A 102 11.19 14.45 0.00
C VAL A 102 10.64 15.87 -0.01
N GLN A 103 9.92 16.22 1.05
CA GLN A 103 9.37 17.56 1.26
C GLN A 103 10.17 18.33 2.29
N ASN A 104 10.30 19.65 2.09
CA ASN A 104 11.01 20.55 2.99
C ASN A 104 10.03 21.41 3.78
N SER A 105 10.42 21.78 5.01
CA SER A 105 9.77 22.85 5.76
C SER A 105 9.92 24.19 5.02
N TRP A 106 8.92 25.06 5.15
CA TRP A 106 8.95 26.38 4.51
C TRP A 106 8.34 27.46 5.42
N PHE A 107 8.73 28.70 5.21
CA PHE A 107 8.25 29.88 5.91
C PHE A 107 8.02 31.03 4.95
N THR A 108 7.00 31.83 5.25
CA THR A 108 6.83 33.19 4.71
C THR A 108 7.05 34.19 5.82
N SER A 109 7.52 35.37 5.49
CA SER A 109 7.73 36.45 6.47
C SER A 109 7.29 37.79 5.86
N GLU A 110 6.32 38.44 6.51
CA GLU A 110 5.78 39.73 6.12
C GLU A 110 5.48 40.57 7.37
N ASP A 111 6.00 41.83 7.44
CA ASP A 111 5.61 42.85 8.43
C ASP A 111 5.28 42.36 9.87
N GLY A 112 6.20 41.61 10.47
CA GLY A 112 6.00 41.05 11.82
C GLY A 112 5.18 39.77 11.88
N ILE A 113 4.88 39.13 10.74
CA ILE A 113 4.16 37.86 10.63
C ILE A 113 5.10 36.83 10.04
N ILE A 114 5.20 35.66 10.69
CA ILE A 114 5.85 34.46 10.15
C ILE A 114 4.83 33.32 10.11
N LEU A 115 4.54 32.85 8.92
CA LEU A 115 3.73 31.65 8.71
C LEU A 115 4.58 30.59 8.05
N GLY A 116 4.32 29.33 8.38
CA GLY A 116 5.08 28.25 7.79
C GLY A 116 4.50 26.87 8.05
N GLN A 117 5.17 25.89 7.47
CA GLN A 117 4.87 24.49 7.69
C GLN A 117 6.17 23.74 8.04
N LYS A 118 6.18 23.13 9.21
CA LYS A 118 7.25 22.23 9.64
C LYS A 118 6.93 20.82 9.18
N VAL A 119 7.79 20.23 8.36
CA VAL A 119 7.76 18.83 7.96
C VAL A 119 8.65 18.05 8.92
N THR A 120 8.12 16.95 9.49
CA THR A 120 8.82 16.11 10.46
C THR A 120 8.52 14.66 10.15
N ALA A 121 9.53 13.80 10.13
CA ALA A 121 9.34 12.36 10.03
C ALA A 121 8.59 11.80 11.24
N LEU A 122 7.94 10.65 11.08
CA LEU A 122 7.41 9.87 12.19
C LEU A 122 8.59 9.32 13.02
N GLU A 123 8.37 9.10 14.32
CA GLU A 123 9.40 8.52 15.18
C GLU A 123 9.56 7.02 14.90
N LYS A 124 8.44 6.29 14.78
CA LYS A 124 8.46 4.83 14.62
C LYS A 124 7.50 4.36 13.55
N ALA A 125 7.99 3.51 12.65
CA ALA A 125 7.17 2.81 11.66
C ALA A 125 7.25 1.29 11.86
N GLY A 126 6.10 0.64 11.76
CA GLY A 126 5.98 -0.82 11.76
C GLY A 126 5.71 -1.33 10.34
N VAL A 127 6.54 -2.24 9.88
CA VAL A 127 6.40 -2.89 8.59
C VAL A 127 5.90 -4.31 8.81
N TYR A 128 4.75 -4.64 8.25
CA TYR A 128 4.26 -6.00 8.23
C TYR A 128 4.64 -6.66 6.90
N VAL A 129 5.34 -7.80 6.97
CA VAL A 129 5.69 -8.60 5.79
C VAL A 129 5.04 -9.97 5.93
N PRO A 130 4.17 -10.36 5.01
CA PRO A 130 3.54 -11.68 5.08
C PRO A 130 4.57 -12.79 4.88
N GLY A 131 4.25 -13.95 5.41
CA GLY A 131 4.98 -15.19 5.22
C GLY A 131 4.03 -16.29 4.77
N GLY A 132 4.51 -17.53 4.68
CA GLY A 132 3.71 -18.70 4.32
C GLY A 132 4.13 -19.30 2.98
N LYS A 133 3.22 -19.43 2.00
CA LYS A 133 3.49 -20.11 0.71
C LYS A 133 4.44 -19.35 -0.21
N ALA A 134 4.56 -18.04 -0.06
CA ALA A 134 5.44 -17.18 -0.85
C ALA A 134 6.31 -16.32 0.06
N VAL A 135 7.44 -15.90 -0.46
CA VAL A 135 8.44 -15.07 0.21
C VAL A 135 8.51 -13.72 -0.54
N TYR A 136 8.46 -12.62 0.21
CA TYR A 136 8.30 -11.28 -0.38
C TYR A 136 9.45 -10.32 -0.02
N PRO A 137 10.69 -10.56 -0.46
CA PRO A 137 11.79 -9.62 -0.23
C PRO A 137 11.54 -8.25 -0.88
N SER A 138 10.81 -8.18 -2.00
CA SER A 138 10.39 -6.93 -2.64
C SER A 138 9.50 -6.09 -1.72
N SER A 139 8.54 -6.72 -1.05
CA SER A 139 7.65 -6.01 -0.11
C SER A 139 8.41 -5.43 1.09
N VAL A 140 9.52 -6.06 1.50
CA VAL A 140 10.41 -5.47 2.50
C VAL A 140 10.97 -4.15 1.98
N LEU A 141 11.57 -4.15 0.78
CA LEU A 141 12.18 -2.95 0.19
C LEU A 141 11.15 -1.84 0.00
N MET A 142 9.98 -2.18 -0.58
CA MET A 142 8.92 -1.22 -0.91
C MET A 142 8.30 -0.55 0.32
N ASN A 143 8.23 -1.24 1.46
CA ASN A 143 7.70 -0.67 2.70
C ASN A 143 8.76 0.08 3.52
N VAL A 144 10.01 -0.40 3.52
CA VAL A 144 11.07 0.16 4.37
C VAL A 144 11.73 1.39 3.75
N LEU A 145 12.01 1.38 2.44
CA LEU A 145 12.80 2.43 1.80
C LEU A 145 12.13 3.81 1.83
N PRO A 146 10.82 3.98 1.57
CA PRO A 146 10.18 5.29 1.72
C PRO A 146 10.23 5.80 3.17
N ALA A 147 10.11 4.92 4.17
CA ALA A 147 10.27 5.28 5.58
C ALA A 147 11.71 5.74 5.91
N LYS A 148 12.73 5.05 5.38
CA LYS A 148 14.14 5.47 5.53
C LYS A 148 14.41 6.80 4.85
N VAL A 149 13.89 7.02 3.65
CA VAL A 149 14.04 8.28 2.90
C VAL A 149 13.32 9.43 3.62
N ALA A 150 12.17 9.17 4.24
CA ALA A 150 11.45 10.14 5.07
C ALA A 150 12.23 10.56 6.34
N GLY A 151 13.19 9.73 6.77
CA GLY A 151 13.97 9.97 7.99
C GLY A 151 13.32 9.44 9.26
N VAL A 152 12.51 8.36 9.17
CA VAL A 152 11.93 7.69 10.34
C VAL A 152 13.05 7.16 11.24
N ASP A 153 13.00 7.50 12.55
CA ASP A 153 14.06 7.19 13.51
C ASP A 153 14.20 5.68 13.75
N GLN A 154 13.09 4.96 13.90
CA GLN A 154 13.07 3.53 14.13
C GLN A 154 12.07 2.81 13.23
N ILE A 155 12.54 1.82 12.48
CA ILE A 155 11.70 0.94 11.65
C ILE A 155 11.77 -0.47 12.21
N ILE A 156 10.63 -0.98 12.66
CA ILE A 156 10.51 -2.38 13.09
C ILE A 156 9.76 -3.18 12.04
N MET A 157 10.08 -4.45 11.91
CA MET A 157 9.40 -5.37 11.02
C MET A 157 8.81 -6.54 11.79
N CYS A 158 7.55 -6.88 11.53
CA CYS A 158 6.90 -8.10 11.98
C CYS A 158 6.66 -9.02 10.79
N THR A 159 7.05 -10.28 10.89
CA THR A 159 6.85 -11.32 9.88
C THR A 159 6.66 -12.67 10.56
N PRO A 160 5.72 -13.52 10.08
CA PRO A 160 5.51 -14.84 10.68
C PRO A 160 6.74 -15.71 10.52
N PRO A 161 7.12 -16.46 11.56
CA PRO A 161 8.15 -17.48 11.45
C PRO A 161 7.61 -18.74 10.75
N GLY A 162 8.51 -19.54 10.19
CA GLY A 162 8.22 -20.93 9.84
C GLY A 162 8.01 -21.81 11.09
N ARG A 163 7.54 -23.03 10.93
CA ARG A 163 7.34 -24.00 12.03
C ARG A 163 8.61 -24.26 12.84
N ASP A 164 9.77 -24.07 12.24
CA ASP A 164 11.09 -24.19 12.89
C ASP A 164 11.49 -22.92 13.69
N GLY A 165 10.60 -21.94 13.79
CA GLY A 165 10.84 -20.67 14.48
C GLY A 165 11.75 -19.70 13.72
N LYS A 166 12.02 -19.94 12.43
CA LYS A 166 12.93 -19.09 11.64
C LYS A 166 12.17 -18.28 10.60
N VAL A 167 12.74 -17.13 10.26
CA VAL A 167 12.29 -16.29 9.14
C VAL A 167 13.05 -16.68 7.87
N TYR A 168 12.41 -16.57 6.73
CA TYR A 168 13.03 -16.87 5.44
C TYR A 168 14.30 -16.05 5.21
N PRO A 169 15.41 -16.67 4.76
CA PRO A 169 16.69 -15.99 4.59
C PRO A 169 16.63 -14.75 3.68
N SER A 170 15.93 -14.83 2.55
CA SER A 170 15.81 -13.68 1.63
C SER A 170 15.05 -12.51 2.22
N THR A 171 14.08 -12.75 3.11
CA THR A 171 13.36 -11.71 3.85
C THR A 171 14.30 -11.02 4.86
N LEU A 172 15.12 -11.79 5.60
CA LEU A 172 16.10 -11.24 6.54
C LEU A 172 17.18 -10.42 5.84
N VAL A 173 17.69 -10.92 4.71
CA VAL A 173 18.69 -10.22 3.91
C VAL A 173 18.11 -8.91 3.36
N ALA A 174 16.91 -8.93 2.78
CA ALA A 174 16.26 -7.72 2.28
C ALA A 174 16.01 -6.71 3.40
N ALA A 175 15.58 -7.15 4.59
CA ALA A 175 15.35 -6.29 5.74
C ALA A 175 16.65 -5.63 6.24
N ASN A 176 17.75 -6.38 6.30
CA ASN A 176 19.04 -5.86 6.71
C ASN A 176 19.62 -4.89 5.67
N GLU A 177 19.55 -5.22 4.37
CA GLU A 177 20.00 -4.33 3.27
C GLU A 177 19.15 -3.03 3.23
N ALA A 178 17.84 -3.10 3.49
CA ALA A 178 16.96 -1.93 3.56
C ALA A 178 17.17 -1.08 4.84
N GLY A 179 17.79 -1.65 5.88
CA GLY A 179 18.09 -0.96 7.13
C GLY A 179 16.95 -1.02 8.17
N VAL A 180 16.25 -2.15 8.28
CA VAL A 180 15.31 -2.41 9.38
C VAL A 180 16.06 -2.49 10.70
N ASP A 181 15.57 -1.81 11.74
CA ASP A 181 16.26 -1.73 13.04
C ASP A 181 16.02 -2.97 13.90
N LYS A 182 14.79 -3.54 13.86
CA LYS A 182 14.42 -4.74 14.61
C LYS A 182 13.42 -5.59 13.83
N ILE A 183 13.59 -6.90 13.89
CA ILE A 183 12.71 -7.86 13.22
C ILE A 183 12.10 -8.79 14.27
N TYR A 184 10.77 -8.89 14.30
CA TYR A 184 10.02 -9.72 15.25
C TYR A 184 9.35 -10.88 14.51
N LYS A 185 9.49 -12.07 15.08
CA LYS A 185 8.94 -13.33 14.57
C LYS A 185 7.49 -13.50 15.00
N VAL A 186 6.63 -12.64 14.49
CA VAL A 186 5.19 -12.66 14.74
C VAL A 186 4.42 -12.24 13.49
N GLY A 187 3.40 -12.99 13.12
CA GLY A 187 2.56 -12.76 11.95
C GLY A 187 1.11 -12.43 12.29
N GLY A 188 0.26 -12.34 11.28
CA GLY A 188 -1.17 -12.23 11.42
C GLY A 188 -1.71 -10.96 12.08
N ALA A 189 -2.99 -10.99 12.45
CA ALA A 189 -3.66 -9.87 13.11
C ALA A 189 -3.00 -9.50 14.45
N GLN A 190 -2.48 -10.47 15.20
CA GLN A 190 -1.80 -10.24 16.47
C GLN A 190 -0.53 -9.39 16.33
N ALA A 191 0.19 -9.50 15.20
CA ALA A 191 1.34 -8.64 14.92
C ALA A 191 0.93 -7.18 14.73
N ILE A 192 -0.17 -6.94 14.01
CA ILE A 192 -0.74 -5.60 13.81
C ILE A 192 -1.14 -4.98 15.14
N VAL A 193 -1.81 -5.76 16.00
CA VAL A 193 -2.25 -5.30 17.31
C VAL A 193 -1.06 -5.02 18.24
N ALA A 194 -0.03 -5.89 18.21
CA ALA A 194 1.19 -5.69 18.96
C ALA A 194 1.91 -4.38 18.56
N MET A 195 2.03 -4.09 17.27
CA MET A 195 2.60 -2.83 16.78
C MET A 195 1.72 -1.61 17.10
N ALA A 196 0.40 -1.76 17.11
CA ALA A 196 -0.53 -0.66 17.38
C ALA A 196 -0.56 -0.23 18.84
N PHE A 197 -0.49 -1.17 19.79
CA PHE A 197 -0.63 -0.90 21.22
C PHE A 197 0.65 -1.09 22.02
N GLY A 198 1.64 -1.75 21.45
CA GLY A 198 2.86 -2.17 22.13
C GLY A 198 2.63 -3.38 23.06
N THR A 199 3.65 -4.19 23.25
CA THR A 199 3.72 -5.26 24.24
C THR A 199 5.07 -5.16 24.97
N GLU A 200 5.41 -6.13 25.81
CA GLU A 200 6.72 -6.16 26.48
C GLU A 200 7.87 -6.31 25.47
N SER A 201 7.64 -7.13 24.41
CA SER A 201 8.65 -7.40 23.38
C SER A 201 8.54 -6.45 22.19
N VAL A 202 7.34 -6.17 21.70
CA VAL A 202 7.11 -5.38 20.48
C VAL A 202 6.75 -3.94 20.83
N PRO A 203 7.55 -2.93 20.44
CA PRO A 203 7.25 -1.54 20.73
C PRO A 203 6.04 -1.04 19.94
N LYS A 204 5.27 -0.11 20.54
CA LYS A 204 4.25 0.64 19.82
C LYS A 204 4.90 1.50 18.73
N VAL A 205 4.21 1.61 17.59
CA VAL A 205 4.61 2.45 16.44
C VAL A 205 3.56 3.52 16.12
N ASP A 206 3.94 4.49 15.28
CA ASP A 206 3.07 5.59 14.86
C ASP A 206 2.32 5.27 13.57
N LYS A 207 2.89 4.41 12.72
CA LYS A 207 2.30 3.94 11.47
C LYS A 207 2.62 2.47 11.22
N ILE A 208 1.62 1.72 10.71
CA ILE A 208 1.78 0.34 10.26
C ILE A 208 1.54 0.28 8.77
N VAL A 209 2.51 -0.28 8.03
CA VAL A 209 2.44 -0.46 6.58
C VAL A 209 2.70 -1.92 6.20
N GLY A 210 2.28 -2.30 5.03
CA GLY A 210 2.53 -3.62 4.45
C GLY A 210 1.26 -4.41 4.13
N PRO A 211 1.33 -5.27 3.09
CA PRO A 211 0.23 -6.11 2.65
C PRO A 211 0.00 -7.28 3.62
N GLY A 212 -1.18 -7.85 3.58
CA GLY A 212 -1.51 -9.03 4.36
C GLY A 212 -2.84 -9.65 3.97
N ASN A 213 -3.16 -10.80 4.54
CA ASN A 213 -4.44 -11.44 4.32
C ASN A 213 -5.60 -10.66 4.97
N ILE A 214 -6.83 -11.16 4.79
CA ILE A 214 -8.06 -10.52 5.31
C ILE A 214 -7.99 -10.21 6.81
N TYR A 215 -7.38 -11.07 7.64
CA TYR A 215 -7.24 -10.82 9.08
C TYR A 215 -6.33 -9.65 9.38
N VAL A 216 -5.24 -9.50 8.61
CA VAL A 216 -4.31 -8.37 8.71
C VAL A 216 -4.98 -7.07 8.25
N ALA A 217 -5.71 -7.11 7.13
CA ALA A 217 -6.45 -5.96 6.61
C ALA A 217 -7.51 -5.46 7.61
N LEU A 218 -8.29 -6.37 8.17
CA LEU A 218 -9.31 -6.04 9.18
C LEU A 218 -8.68 -5.57 10.50
N ALA A 219 -7.54 -6.14 10.91
CA ALA A 219 -6.82 -5.66 12.09
C ALA A 219 -6.30 -4.23 11.88
N LYS A 220 -5.72 -3.92 10.71
CA LYS A 220 -5.30 -2.55 10.34
C LYS A 220 -6.49 -1.59 10.38
N LYS A 221 -7.62 -1.97 9.79
CA LYS A 221 -8.88 -1.19 9.84
C LYS A 221 -9.31 -0.89 11.28
N ALA A 222 -9.28 -1.89 12.15
CA ALA A 222 -9.76 -1.78 13.53
C ALA A 222 -8.83 -0.96 14.44
N VAL A 223 -7.52 -0.92 14.17
CA VAL A 223 -6.56 -0.13 14.96
C VAL A 223 -6.34 1.28 14.40
N PHE A 224 -6.89 1.60 13.22
CA PHE A 224 -6.79 2.93 12.65
C PHE A 224 -7.40 3.98 13.59
N GLY A 225 -6.65 5.06 13.83
CA GLY A 225 -6.98 6.08 14.84
C GLY A 225 -6.18 5.93 16.13
N TYR A 226 -5.77 4.69 16.52
CA TYR A 226 -4.77 4.48 17.57
C TYR A 226 -3.35 4.51 17.00
N VAL A 227 -3.22 4.13 15.75
CA VAL A 227 -2.01 4.15 14.92
C VAL A 227 -2.44 4.50 13.50
N SER A 228 -1.57 5.14 12.72
CA SER A 228 -1.81 5.33 11.28
C SER A 228 -1.57 4.03 10.50
N ILE A 229 -2.20 3.88 9.35
CA ILE A 229 -1.96 2.77 8.43
C ILE A 229 -1.70 3.29 7.01
N ASP A 230 -1.17 2.44 6.11
CA ASP A 230 -1.07 2.71 4.67
C ASP A 230 -2.46 2.74 4.03
N SER A 231 -3.08 1.57 3.86
CA SER A 231 -4.41 1.42 3.28
C SER A 231 -5.07 0.12 3.79
N ILE A 232 -6.36 -0.04 3.48
CA ILE A 232 -7.09 -1.30 3.66
C ILE A 232 -7.07 -2.00 2.31
N ALA A 233 -6.01 -2.80 2.06
CA ALA A 233 -5.82 -3.48 0.80
C ALA A 233 -6.84 -4.61 0.62
N GLY A 234 -7.41 -4.69 -0.56
CA GLY A 234 -8.15 -5.82 -1.07
C GLY A 234 -7.31 -6.71 -2.00
N PRO A 235 -7.96 -7.62 -2.74
CA PRO A 235 -7.31 -8.42 -3.77
C PRO A 235 -6.72 -7.56 -4.88
N SER A 236 -5.61 -8.01 -5.45
CA SER A 236 -4.87 -7.30 -6.50
C SER A 236 -5.65 -7.15 -7.80
N GLU A 237 -5.31 -6.13 -8.57
CA GLU A 237 -6.05 -5.72 -9.77
C GLU A 237 -5.12 -5.24 -10.87
N ILE A 238 -5.39 -5.68 -12.10
CA ILE A 238 -4.81 -5.10 -13.30
C ILE A 238 -5.89 -4.67 -14.29
N LEU A 239 -5.70 -3.51 -14.91
CA LEU A 239 -6.46 -3.07 -16.04
C LEU A 239 -5.49 -2.67 -17.16
N VAL A 240 -5.63 -3.33 -18.31
CA VAL A 240 -4.91 -2.98 -19.53
C VAL A 240 -5.85 -2.23 -20.47
N LEU A 241 -5.50 -0.99 -20.85
CA LEU A 241 -6.16 -0.22 -21.89
C LEU A 241 -5.33 -0.32 -23.16
N ALA A 242 -5.87 -0.98 -24.19
CA ALA A 242 -5.12 -1.27 -25.40
C ALA A 242 -5.93 -0.94 -26.68
N ASP A 243 -5.25 -0.50 -27.71
CA ASP A 243 -5.80 -0.38 -29.07
C ASP A 243 -5.32 -1.51 -29.99
N GLU A 244 -5.67 -1.45 -31.26
CA GLU A 244 -5.33 -2.46 -32.27
C GLU A 244 -3.82 -2.65 -32.50
N THR A 245 -2.97 -1.74 -31.99
CA THR A 245 -1.51 -1.81 -32.19
C THR A 245 -0.83 -2.65 -31.14
N ALA A 246 -1.52 -3.02 -30.04
CA ALA A 246 -0.97 -3.80 -28.96
C ALA A 246 -0.63 -5.25 -29.37
N ASN A 247 0.43 -5.80 -28.81
CA ASN A 247 0.76 -7.21 -28.98
C ASN A 247 -0.13 -8.07 -28.08
N PRO A 248 -0.98 -8.96 -28.65
CA PRO A 248 -1.92 -9.75 -27.87
C PRO A 248 -1.25 -10.70 -26.87
N ARG A 249 -0.04 -11.19 -27.17
CA ARG A 249 0.71 -12.06 -26.25
C ARG A 249 1.22 -11.31 -25.04
N TYR A 250 1.65 -10.05 -25.19
CA TYR A 250 2.10 -9.23 -24.07
C TYR A 250 0.93 -8.90 -23.16
N VAL A 251 -0.17 -8.40 -23.73
CA VAL A 251 -1.39 -8.12 -22.96
C VAL A 251 -1.91 -9.35 -22.21
N ALA A 252 -1.92 -10.52 -22.86
CA ALA A 252 -2.34 -11.76 -22.19
C ALA A 252 -1.40 -12.14 -21.02
N ALA A 253 -0.09 -11.98 -21.21
CA ALA A 253 0.89 -12.26 -20.14
C ALA A 253 0.72 -11.31 -18.95
N ASP A 254 0.49 -10.02 -19.20
CA ASP A 254 0.30 -9.01 -18.16
C ASP A 254 -1.01 -9.22 -17.38
N LEU A 255 -2.10 -9.60 -18.05
CA LEU A 255 -3.35 -9.99 -17.38
C LEU A 255 -3.16 -11.21 -16.46
N LEU A 256 -2.34 -12.18 -16.90
CA LEU A 256 -2.10 -13.41 -16.15
C LEU A 256 -1.11 -13.23 -15.00
N SER A 257 -0.16 -12.29 -15.08
CA SER A 257 0.74 -11.95 -13.98
C SER A 257 -0.05 -11.54 -12.74
N GLN A 258 -1.16 -10.82 -12.92
CA GLN A 258 -2.04 -10.45 -11.84
C GLN A 258 -2.98 -11.57 -11.41
N ALA A 259 -3.56 -12.31 -12.37
CA ALA A 259 -4.51 -13.38 -12.08
C ALA A 259 -3.91 -14.52 -11.25
N GLU A 260 -2.58 -14.72 -11.30
CA GLU A 260 -1.90 -15.76 -10.52
C GLU A 260 -1.72 -15.42 -9.04
N HIS A 261 -1.93 -14.17 -8.63
CA HIS A 261 -1.73 -13.72 -7.25
C HIS A 261 -2.73 -14.37 -6.29
N ASP A 262 -4.03 -14.33 -6.63
CA ASP A 262 -5.11 -14.85 -5.78
C ASP A 262 -6.35 -15.19 -6.60
N GLU A 263 -7.21 -16.09 -6.12
CA GLU A 263 -8.48 -16.47 -6.73
C GLU A 263 -9.47 -15.29 -6.86
N MET A 264 -9.27 -14.23 -6.08
CA MET A 264 -10.06 -13.00 -6.08
C MET A 264 -9.39 -11.85 -6.85
N ALA A 265 -8.20 -12.04 -7.41
CA ALA A 265 -7.56 -11.04 -8.24
C ALA A 265 -8.42 -10.72 -9.46
N SER A 266 -8.36 -9.48 -9.97
CA SER A 266 -9.05 -9.10 -11.19
C SER A 266 -8.10 -8.75 -12.32
N ALA A 267 -8.44 -9.20 -13.52
CA ALA A 267 -7.70 -8.94 -14.74
C ALA A 267 -8.66 -8.44 -15.83
N ILE A 268 -8.54 -7.18 -16.22
CA ILE A 268 -9.46 -6.50 -17.11
C ILE A 268 -8.70 -5.93 -18.31
N LEU A 269 -9.12 -6.32 -19.51
CA LEU A 269 -8.74 -5.63 -20.75
C LEU A 269 -9.88 -4.72 -21.17
N ILE A 270 -9.57 -3.46 -21.49
CA ILE A 270 -10.48 -2.56 -22.22
C ILE A 270 -9.82 -2.23 -23.56
N THR A 271 -10.53 -2.47 -24.66
CA THR A 271 -10.00 -2.24 -26.00
C THR A 271 -11.07 -1.71 -26.94
N THR A 272 -10.65 -0.97 -27.98
CA THR A 272 -11.52 -0.57 -29.08
C THR A 272 -11.48 -1.56 -30.25
N SER A 273 -10.69 -2.65 -30.16
CA SER A 273 -10.48 -3.63 -31.23
C SER A 273 -11.06 -5.00 -30.87
N GLU A 274 -12.12 -5.42 -31.55
CA GLU A 274 -12.67 -6.78 -31.45
C GLU A 274 -11.64 -7.85 -31.84
N GLU A 275 -10.78 -7.55 -32.82
CA GLU A 275 -9.71 -8.46 -33.25
C GLU A 275 -8.68 -8.66 -32.17
N LEU A 276 -8.24 -7.59 -31.49
CA LEU A 276 -7.32 -7.70 -30.36
C LEU A 276 -7.97 -8.49 -29.22
N ALA A 277 -9.22 -8.21 -28.89
CA ALA A 277 -9.98 -8.90 -27.85
C ALA A 277 -10.00 -10.42 -28.07
N ALA A 278 -10.29 -10.86 -29.30
CA ALA A 278 -10.29 -12.27 -29.66
C ALA A 278 -8.90 -12.92 -29.52
N LYS A 279 -7.86 -12.25 -30.07
CA LYS A 279 -6.48 -12.75 -30.01
C LYS A 279 -5.95 -12.84 -28.56
N VAL A 280 -6.25 -11.84 -27.72
CA VAL A 280 -5.86 -11.85 -26.30
C VAL A 280 -6.54 -13.01 -25.58
N SER A 281 -7.84 -13.24 -25.82
CA SER A 281 -8.56 -14.38 -25.23
C SER A 281 -7.90 -15.72 -25.57
N GLU A 282 -7.52 -15.92 -26.84
CA GLU A 282 -6.82 -17.13 -27.27
C GLU A 282 -5.44 -17.30 -26.58
N GLU A 283 -4.65 -16.21 -26.46
CA GLU A 283 -3.34 -16.28 -25.82
C GLU A 283 -3.46 -16.50 -24.30
N VAL A 284 -4.48 -15.92 -23.64
CA VAL A 284 -4.80 -16.18 -22.23
C VAL A 284 -5.05 -17.69 -22.01
N ASP A 285 -5.86 -18.32 -22.86
CA ASP A 285 -6.16 -19.75 -22.72
C ASP A 285 -4.90 -20.61 -22.93
N LYS A 286 -4.05 -20.27 -23.91
CA LYS A 286 -2.77 -20.96 -24.15
C LYS A 286 -1.83 -20.86 -22.94
N PHE A 287 -1.57 -19.65 -22.46
CA PHE A 287 -0.67 -19.44 -21.32
C PHE A 287 -1.21 -20.07 -20.03
N THR A 288 -2.52 -19.96 -19.76
CA THR A 288 -3.13 -20.58 -18.57
C THR A 288 -2.88 -22.08 -18.53
N ALA A 289 -2.90 -22.76 -19.69
CA ALA A 289 -2.62 -24.20 -19.77
C ALA A 289 -1.17 -24.57 -19.39
N GLU A 290 -0.22 -23.66 -19.59
CA GLU A 290 1.23 -23.88 -19.38
C GLU A 290 1.71 -23.45 -17.99
N LEU A 291 1.04 -22.46 -17.36
CA LEU A 291 1.48 -21.84 -16.09
C LEU A 291 1.24 -22.78 -14.89
N SER A 292 2.16 -22.71 -13.92
CA SER A 292 2.16 -23.57 -12.74
C SER A 292 0.98 -23.35 -11.79
N ARG A 293 0.45 -22.12 -11.71
CA ARG A 293 -0.67 -21.73 -10.82
C ARG A 293 -2.02 -21.70 -11.54
N LYS A 294 -2.19 -22.49 -12.58
CA LYS A 294 -3.37 -22.50 -13.46
C LYS A 294 -4.73 -22.57 -12.74
N GLU A 295 -4.82 -23.28 -11.62
CA GLU A 295 -6.08 -23.40 -10.86
C GLU A 295 -6.49 -22.07 -10.21
N ILE A 296 -5.52 -21.31 -9.68
CA ILE A 296 -5.74 -19.98 -9.10
C ILE A 296 -6.10 -19.02 -10.23
N ILE A 297 -5.31 -19.02 -11.30
CA ILE A 297 -5.55 -18.19 -12.50
C ILE A 297 -6.96 -18.44 -13.03
N GLN A 298 -7.36 -19.69 -13.23
CA GLN A 298 -8.67 -20.02 -13.79
C GLN A 298 -9.81 -19.47 -12.92
N LYS A 299 -9.73 -19.62 -11.59
CA LYS A 299 -10.74 -19.08 -10.67
C LYS A 299 -10.81 -17.57 -10.69
N SER A 300 -9.65 -16.91 -10.72
CA SER A 300 -9.56 -15.44 -10.86
C SER A 300 -10.24 -14.98 -12.14
N LEU A 301 -9.89 -15.59 -13.29
CA LEU A 301 -10.46 -15.22 -14.60
C LEU A 301 -11.96 -15.54 -14.72
N ASP A 302 -12.41 -16.67 -14.15
CA ASP A 302 -13.83 -17.05 -14.17
C ASP A 302 -14.69 -16.06 -13.37
N ASN A 303 -14.17 -15.56 -12.27
CA ASN A 303 -14.90 -14.66 -11.39
C ASN A 303 -14.73 -13.18 -11.77
N TYR A 304 -13.50 -12.74 -12.06
CA TYR A 304 -13.12 -11.33 -12.19
C TYR A 304 -12.28 -11.02 -13.45
N GLY A 305 -12.21 -11.94 -14.42
CA GLY A 305 -11.55 -11.74 -15.71
C GLY A 305 -12.53 -11.21 -16.77
N TYR A 306 -12.25 -10.01 -17.33
CA TYR A 306 -13.10 -9.37 -18.32
C TYR A 306 -12.30 -8.86 -19.51
N ILE A 307 -12.86 -8.97 -20.70
CA ILE A 307 -12.45 -8.26 -21.92
C ILE A 307 -13.62 -7.38 -22.33
N LEU A 308 -13.42 -6.07 -22.31
CA LEU A 308 -14.44 -5.07 -22.61
C LEU A 308 -14.12 -4.40 -23.94
N VAL A 309 -15.04 -4.48 -24.89
CA VAL A 309 -14.90 -3.82 -26.19
C VAL A 309 -15.70 -2.52 -26.17
N ALA A 310 -15.00 -1.41 -26.29
CA ALA A 310 -15.54 -0.05 -26.29
C ALA A 310 -15.77 0.45 -27.73
N ASP A 311 -16.76 1.30 -27.91
CA ASP A 311 -17.06 1.93 -29.22
C ASP A 311 -16.04 3.08 -29.53
N SER A 312 -15.36 3.61 -28.53
CA SER A 312 -14.36 4.67 -28.69
C SER A 312 -13.29 4.63 -27.59
N LEU A 313 -12.14 5.25 -27.87
CA LEU A 313 -11.07 5.40 -26.90
C LEU A 313 -11.50 6.29 -25.71
N ASP A 314 -12.32 7.31 -25.92
CA ASP A 314 -12.80 8.17 -24.84
C ASP A 314 -13.76 7.41 -23.91
N GLU A 315 -14.61 6.53 -24.43
CA GLU A 315 -15.44 5.62 -23.62
C GLU A 315 -14.57 4.66 -22.81
N ALA A 316 -13.54 4.07 -23.42
CA ALA A 316 -12.58 3.19 -22.75
C ALA A 316 -11.84 3.91 -21.61
N ILE A 317 -11.38 5.14 -21.83
CA ILE A 317 -10.73 5.99 -20.81
C ILE A 317 -11.68 6.31 -19.66
N ASN A 318 -12.94 6.64 -19.96
CA ASN A 318 -13.94 6.93 -18.93
C ASN A 318 -14.19 5.70 -18.05
N ALA A 319 -14.35 4.53 -18.65
CA ALA A 319 -14.52 3.27 -17.92
C ALA A 319 -13.29 2.93 -17.07
N THR A 320 -12.09 3.15 -17.59
CA THR A 320 -10.82 2.99 -16.85
C THR A 320 -10.79 3.87 -15.61
N ASN A 321 -11.12 5.16 -15.73
CA ASN A 321 -11.18 6.09 -14.61
C ASN A 321 -12.24 5.71 -13.56
N GLU A 322 -13.37 5.13 -13.99
CA GLU A 322 -14.40 4.66 -13.06
C GLU A 322 -13.99 3.39 -12.32
N ILE A 323 -13.29 2.47 -12.96
CA ILE A 323 -12.78 1.25 -12.33
C ILE A 323 -11.67 1.61 -11.32
N ALA A 324 -10.80 2.55 -11.68
CA ALA A 324 -9.73 3.05 -10.82
C ALA A 324 -8.85 1.91 -10.27
N SER A 325 -8.30 1.08 -11.18
CA SER A 325 -7.55 -0.12 -10.86
C SER A 325 -6.24 0.16 -10.12
N GLU A 326 -5.76 -0.83 -9.40
CA GLU A 326 -4.46 -0.84 -8.74
C GLU A 326 -3.33 -0.65 -9.76
N HIS A 327 -3.20 -1.56 -10.72
CA HIS A 327 -2.25 -1.47 -11.83
C HIS A 327 -3.01 -1.08 -13.11
N MET A 328 -2.53 -0.04 -13.78
CA MET A 328 -3.11 0.47 -15.01
C MET A 328 -2.05 0.50 -16.11
N GLU A 329 -2.20 -0.35 -17.14
CA GLU A 329 -1.32 -0.36 -18.30
C GLU A 329 -1.96 0.33 -19.50
N ILE A 330 -1.21 1.16 -20.20
CA ILE A 330 -1.63 1.87 -21.41
C ILE A 330 -0.80 1.35 -22.58
N VAL A 331 -1.42 0.51 -23.40
CA VAL A 331 -0.77 -0.14 -24.56
C VAL A 331 -1.48 0.30 -25.83
N THR A 332 -1.34 1.58 -26.16
CA THR A 332 -1.96 2.23 -27.31
C THR A 332 -0.91 2.85 -28.21
N ARG A 333 -1.28 3.24 -29.41
CA ARG A 333 -0.40 3.91 -30.39
C ARG A 333 0.26 5.17 -29.82
N ASP A 334 -0.46 5.95 -29.01
CA ASP A 334 0.05 7.14 -28.33
C ASP A 334 -0.29 7.08 -26.82
N PRO A 335 0.46 6.28 -26.06
CA PRO A 335 0.14 6.04 -24.66
C PRO A 335 0.35 7.27 -23.76
N PHE A 336 1.25 8.19 -24.12
CA PHE A 336 1.47 9.43 -23.35
C PHE A 336 0.30 10.40 -23.48
N SER A 337 -0.33 10.50 -24.64
CA SER A 337 -1.56 11.29 -24.82
C SER A 337 -2.71 10.71 -24.00
N VAL A 338 -2.87 9.39 -23.98
CA VAL A 338 -3.88 8.70 -23.17
C VAL A 338 -3.63 8.91 -21.69
N MET A 339 -2.37 8.79 -21.25
CA MET A 339 -1.97 8.98 -19.82
C MET A 339 -2.49 10.31 -19.27
N THR A 340 -2.47 11.39 -20.05
CA THR A 340 -2.94 12.72 -19.59
C THR A 340 -4.43 12.76 -19.24
N LYS A 341 -5.22 11.79 -19.72
CA LYS A 341 -6.65 11.65 -19.47
C LYS A 341 -6.99 10.66 -18.35
N ILE A 342 -5.99 9.88 -17.88
CA ILE A 342 -6.16 8.96 -16.75
C ILE A 342 -6.03 9.74 -15.45
N ARG A 343 -7.05 9.66 -14.60
CA ARG A 343 -7.13 10.36 -13.32
C ARG A 343 -7.00 9.45 -12.12
N ASN A 344 -7.45 8.21 -12.26
CA ASN A 344 -7.61 7.28 -11.15
C ASN A 344 -6.91 5.96 -11.47
N ALA A 345 -5.73 5.77 -10.92
CA ALA A 345 -4.97 4.53 -10.96
C ALA A 345 -3.99 4.48 -9.79
N GLY A 346 -3.68 3.30 -9.27
CA GLY A 346 -2.65 3.15 -8.26
C GLY A 346 -1.26 3.38 -8.84
N ALA A 347 -0.95 2.72 -9.96
CA ALA A 347 0.25 2.96 -10.78
C ALA A 347 -0.12 2.96 -12.27
N ILE A 348 0.59 3.76 -13.08
CA ILE A 348 0.37 3.85 -14.53
C ILE A 348 1.62 3.37 -15.25
N PHE A 349 1.47 2.33 -16.06
CA PHE A 349 2.50 1.72 -16.88
C PHE A 349 2.29 2.15 -18.34
N ILE A 350 3.33 2.64 -19.00
CA ILE A 350 3.18 3.32 -20.29
C ILE A 350 3.95 2.56 -21.37
N GLY A 351 3.21 2.02 -22.34
CA GLY A 351 3.77 1.30 -23.50
C GLY A 351 4.03 -0.17 -23.25
N GLU A 352 4.24 -0.91 -24.31
CA GLU A 352 4.30 -2.39 -24.36
C GLU A 352 5.46 -3.05 -23.62
N TYR A 353 6.48 -2.27 -23.23
CA TYR A 353 7.64 -2.77 -22.47
C TYR A 353 7.60 -2.38 -20.98
N SER A 354 6.50 -1.82 -20.52
CA SER A 354 6.30 -1.38 -19.13
C SER A 354 5.24 -2.24 -18.46
N SER A 355 5.55 -3.51 -18.26
CA SER A 355 4.66 -4.47 -17.60
C SER A 355 4.65 -4.34 -16.08
N GLU A 356 3.58 -4.79 -15.42
CA GLU A 356 3.40 -4.79 -13.97
C GLU A 356 4.63 -5.35 -13.20
N PRO A 357 5.22 -6.52 -13.54
CA PRO A 357 6.36 -7.05 -12.80
C PRO A 357 7.60 -6.13 -12.82
N LEU A 358 7.75 -5.28 -13.83
CA LEU A 358 8.81 -4.28 -13.85
C LEU A 358 8.63 -3.28 -12.69
N GLY A 359 7.41 -2.81 -12.45
CA GLY A 359 7.07 -1.93 -11.34
C GLY A 359 7.21 -2.62 -10.00
N ASP A 360 6.69 -3.83 -9.90
CA ASP A 360 6.65 -4.59 -8.66
C ASP A 360 8.02 -4.93 -8.08
N TYR A 361 9.00 -5.16 -8.96
CA TYR A 361 10.29 -5.66 -8.52
C TYR A 361 11.45 -4.69 -8.70
N PHE A 362 11.43 -3.80 -9.71
CA PHE A 362 12.70 -3.21 -10.13
C PHE A 362 12.68 -1.73 -10.51
N ALA A 363 11.59 -1.19 -11.07
CA ALA A 363 11.57 0.17 -11.63
C ALA A 363 11.82 1.28 -10.59
N GLY A 364 11.34 1.10 -9.37
CA GLY A 364 11.51 2.06 -8.28
C GLY A 364 10.23 2.63 -7.68
N PRO A 365 9.15 2.94 -8.45
CA PRO A 365 7.86 3.26 -7.87
C PRO A 365 7.36 2.17 -6.92
N ASN A 366 6.56 2.56 -5.94
CA ASN A 366 6.09 1.65 -4.91
C ASN A 366 4.98 0.73 -5.41
N HIS A 367 5.05 -0.55 -5.03
CA HIS A 367 4.02 -1.55 -5.35
C HIS A 367 2.94 -1.72 -4.26
N VAL A 368 3.03 -0.98 -3.16
CA VAL A 368 1.94 -0.92 -2.18
C VAL A 368 0.93 0.11 -2.67
N LEU A 369 -0.05 -0.37 -3.38
CA LEU A 369 -0.97 0.41 -4.18
C LEU A 369 -2.40 0.38 -3.61
N PRO A 370 -3.23 1.39 -3.89
CA PRO A 370 -4.65 1.36 -3.56
C PRO A 370 -5.41 0.39 -4.45
N THR A 371 -6.28 -0.44 -3.86
CA THR A 371 -7.12 -1.44 -4.52
C THR A 371 -8.60 -1.12 -4.39
N ASN A 372 -9.48 -1.89 -5.06
CA ASN A 372 -10.94 -1.77 -4.96
C ASN A 372 -11.48 -0.36 -5.28
N GLY A 373 -10.92 0.28 -6.29
CA GLY A 373 -11.35 1.61 -6.72
C GLY A 373 -10.93 2.75 -5.79
N THR A 374 -10.14 2.45 -4.75
CA THR A 374 -9.68 3.48 -3.79
C THR A 374 -8.61 4.40 -4.37
N ALA A 375 -8.06 4.10 -5.55
CA ALA A 375 -7.20 5.00 -6.31
C ALA A 375 -7.89 6.33 -6.69
N LYS A 376 -9.20 6.46 -6.47
CA LYS A 376 -9.94 7.72 -6.56
C LYS A 376 -9.57 8.72 -5.44
N PHE A 377 -8.99 8.25 -4.32
CA PHE A 377 -8.68 9.09 -3.16
C PHE A 377 -7.45 8.64 -2.34
N PHE A 378 -6.88 7.47 -2.62
CA PHE A 378 -5.60 7.02 -2.08
C PHE A 378 -4.52 7.01 -3.16
N SER A 379 -3.26 7.06 -2.72
CA SER A 379 -2.07 6.98 -3.55
C SER A 379 -1.24 5.74 -3.21
N ALA A 380 -0.26 5.42 -4.04
CA ALA A 380 0.80 4.48 -3.71
C ALA A 380 1.54 4.92 -2.44
N LEU A 381 2.03 3.96 -1.66
CA LEU A 381 2.87 4.24 -0.49
C LEU A 381 4.08 5.09 -0.89
N SER A 382 4.31 6.16 -0.16
CA SER A 382 5.29 7.18 -0.48
C SER A 382 5.99 7.74 0.75
N VAL A 383 6.93 8.64 0.56
CA VAL A 383 7.57 9.39 1.65
C VAL A 383 6.54 10.21 2.47
N ASP A 384 5.48 10.70 1.82
CA ASP A 384 4.42 11.45 2.49
C ASP A 384 3.70 10.66 3.58
N ASP A 385 3.66 9.35 3.44
CA ASP A 385 3.06 8.45 4.43
C ASP A 385 3.82 8.40 5.75
N PHE A 386 5.08 8.79 5.76
CA PHE A 386 6.00 8.69 6.90
C PHE A 386 6.41 10.05 7.46
N ILE A 387 5.74 11.12 7.05
CA ILE A 387 5.94 12.47 7.56
C ILE A 387 4.64 13.04 8.13
N LYS A 388 4.78 14.03 8.99
CA LYS A 388 3.68 14.87 9.47
C LYS A 388 4.03 16.34 9.28
N LYS A 389 3.00 17.17 9.14
CA LYS A 389 3.11 18.59 8.87
C LYS A 389 2.44 19.37 9.99
N SER A 390 3.18 20.32 10.58
CA SER A 390 2.66 21.20 11.63
C SER A 390 2.69 22.65 11.15
N SER A 391 1.61 23.39 11.36
CA SER A 391 1.57 24.81 11.07
C SER A 391 2.43 25.58 12.06
N ILE A 392 3.14 26.58 11.58
CA ILE A 392 3.93 27.52 12.36
C ILE A 392 3.29 28.89 12.19
N ILE A 393 2.94 29.53 13.32
CA ILE A 393 2.29 30.83 13.37
C ILE A 393 3.04 31.69 14.39
N SER A 394 3.55 32.82 13.93
CA SER A 394 4.16 33.84 14.80
C SER A 394 3.72 35.23 14.35
N TYR A 395 3.23 36.02 15.30
CA TYR A 395 2.83 37.41 15.09
C TYR A 395 3.59 38.28 16.09
N SER A 396 4.11 39.40 15.62
CA SER A 396 4.54 40.46 16.52
C SER A 396 3.33 41.13 17.19
N ARG A 397 3.55 41.90 18.27
CA ARG A 397 2.50 42.68 18.93
C ARG A 397 1.81 43.61 17.94
N GLU A 398 2.61 44.34 17.15
CA GLU A 398 2.13 45.33 16.16
C GLU A 398 1.33 44.67 15.04
N ALA A 399 1.74 43.50 14.59
CA ALA A 399 0.98 42.74 13.59
C ALA A 399 -0.36 42.24 14.13
N LEU A 400 -0.38 41.72 15.37
CA LEU A 400 -1.61 41.27 16.02
C LEU A 400 -2.56 42.46 16.31
N GLU A 401 -2.03 43.64 16.68
CA GLU A 401 -2.82 44.81 16.94
C GLU A 401 -3.68 45.24 15.74
N LYS A 402 -3.20 44.99 14.53
CA LYS A 402 -3.94 45.33 13.30
C LYS A 402 -5.20 44.47 13.09
N VAL A 403 -5.24 43.25 13.67
CA VAL A 403 -6.29 42.24 13.39
C VAL A 403 -7.03 41.76 14.64
N HIS A 404 -6.64 42.16 15.83
CA HIS A 404 -7.19 41.62 17.07
C HIS A 404 -8.70 41.81 17.19
N LYS A 405 -9.25 42.94 16.76
CA LYS A 405 -10.68 43.21 16.79
C LYS A 405 -11.50 42.28 15.90
N ASP A 406 -10.96 41.94 14.73
CA ASP A 406 -11.61 41.02 13.82
C ASP A 406 -11.64 39.61 14.40
N ILE A 407 -10.57 39.16 15.09
CA ILE A 407 -10.50 37.87 15.76
C ILE A 407 -11.49 37.81 16.94
N GLU A 408 -11.55 38.89 17.76
CA GLU A 408 -12.52 39.03 18.86
C GLU A 408 -13.96 38.90 18.32
N GLN A 409 -14.30 39.60 17.25
CA GLN A 409 -15.62 39.54 16.63
C GLN A 409 -15.99 38.15 16.09
N PHE A 410 -15.05 37.46 15.47
CA PHE A 410 -15.27 36.09 15.01
C PHE A 410 -15.56 35.15 16.19
N ALA A 411 -14.75 35.20 17.24
CA ALA A 411 -14.91 34.38 18.42
C ALA A 411 -16.24 34.64 19.13
N GLU A 412 -16.66 35.92 19.21
CA GLU A 412 -17.95 36.31 19.80
C GLU A 412 -19.14 35.82 18.95
N CYS A 413 -19.05 35.89 17.63
CA CYS A 413 -20.05 35.34 16.72
C CYS A 413 -20.27 33.84 16.93
N GLU A 414 -19.19 33.09 17.23
CA GLU A 414 -19.23 31.67 17.57
C GLU A 414 -19.58 31.38 19.04
N GLN A 415 -19.87 32.44 19.84
CA GLN A 415 -20.15 32.37 21.28
C GLN A 415 -18.96 31.80 22.10
N LEU A 416 -17.75 31.90 21.58
CA LEU A 416 -16.51 31.44 22.19
C LEU A 416 -15.81 32.58 22.95
N THR A 417 -16.40 33.03 24.05
CA THR A 417 -15.93 34.19 24.82
C THR A 417 -14.53 34.05 25.39
N ALA A 418 -14.09 32.82 25.72
CA ALA A 418 -12.71 32.57 26.15
C ALA A 418 -11.69 32.75 25.01
N HIS A 419 -12.05 32.45 23.75
CA HIS A 419 -11.24 32.74 22.58
C HIS A 419 -11.08 34.25 22.37
N ALA A 420 -12.20 34.99 22.40
CA ALA A 420 -12.18 36.45 22.32
C ALA A 420 -11.31 37.06 23.43
N ASN A 421 -11.50 36.60 24.67
CA ASN A 421 -10.72 37.08 25.84
C ASN A 421 -9.22 36.77 25.70
N SER A 422 -8.87 35.62 25.11
CA SER A 422 -7.46 35.24 24.89
C SER A 422 -6.72 36.26 24.00
N ILE A 423 -7.40 36.90 23.07
CA ILE A 423 -6.83 37.97 22.24
C ILE A 423 -6.87 39.31 22.98
N LYS A 424 -8.00 39.67 23.57
CA LYS A 424 -8.25 40.94 24.24
C LYS A 424 -7.25 41.25 25.34
N VAL A 425 -6.93 40.30 26.23
CA VAL A 425 -6.02 40.50 27.35
C VAL A 425 -4.58 40.82 26.93
N ARG A 426 -4.20 40.59 25.67
CA ARG A 426 -2.86 40.93 25.16
C ARG A 426 -2.70 42.45 24.90
N PHE A 427 -3.80 43.20 24.93
CA PHE A 427 -3.89 44.65 24.71
C PHE A 427 -4.54 45.40 25.90
N GLU A 428 -4.81 44.70 27.00
CA GLU A 428 -5.16 45.34 28.29
C GLU A 428 -3.87 45.81 28.98
N GLU A 429 -3.88 47.03 29.56
CA GLU A 429 -2.79 47.63 30.31
C GLU A 429 -2.68 46.98 31.72
#